data_12f82f1cba785643b25edb6c5830a70a
#
_entry.id   12f82f1cba785643b25edb6c5830a70a
#
_cell.length_a   1.000
_cell.length_b   1.000
_cell.length_c   1.000
_cell.angle_alpha   90.00
_cell.angle_beta   90.00
_cell.angle_gamma   90.00
#
_symmetry.space_group_name_H-M   'P 1'
#
loop_
_entity.id
_entity.type
_entity.pdbx_description
1 polymer ?
#
loop_
_entity_poly.entity_id
_entity_poly.type
_entity_poly.pdbx_seq_one_letter_code
_entity_poly.pdbx_strand_id
1 'polypeptide(L)'
;MLNFQEQRQIEYVKKIVMGVTRFKGTIDGNEIDNCNVLIAAPLNDSVGNAQGFGIAKVAFGDSSNFERFNGLNFPCDMEVAFQTVTNASGKQKEILKDVRVLKPTPAATASSKG
;
A
#
# COMPACT_ATOMS: atom_id res chain seq x y z
N MET A 1 -30.76 12.18 4.06
CA MET A 1 -30.27 11.90 2.75
C MET A 1 -28.82 11.53 2.73
N LEU A 2 -28.50 10.58 1.94
CA LEU A 2 -27.14 10.10 1.89
C LEU A 2 -26.23 11.13 1.23
N ASN A 3 -25.10 11.36 1.85
CA ASN A 3 -24.14 12.30 1.32
C ASN A 3 -23.01 11.51 0.66
N PHE A 4 -23.00 11.49 -0.67
CA PHE A 4 -22.02 10.71 -1.37
C PHE A 4 -20.60 11.22 -1.15
N GLN A 5 -20.45 12.50 -0.85
CA GLN A 5 -19.12 13.01 -0.61
C GLN A 5 -18.54 12.49 0.69
N GLU A 6 -19.38 12.28 1.66
CA GLU A 6 -18.90 11.69 2.90
C GLU A 6 -18.48 10.25 2.67
N GLN A 7 -19.10 9.57 1.75
CA GLN A 7 -18.73 8.20 1.48
C GLN A 7 -17.40 8.11 0.73
N ARG A 8 -16.97 9.21 0.15
CA ARG A 8 -15.69 9.22 -0.53
C ARG A 8 -14.57 9.70 0.36
N GLN A 9 -14.87 9.94 1.62
CA GLN A 9 -13.84 10.39 2.51
C GLN A 9 -12.72 9.36 2.58
N ILE A 10 -11.49 9.83 2.50
CA ILE A 10 -10.34 8.95 2.54
C ILE A 10 -10.03 8.62 3.97
N GLU A 11 -9.91 7.34 4.25
CA GLU A 11 -9.60 6.89 5.58
C GLU A 11 -8.20 6.31 5.56
N TYR A 12 -7.34 6.79 6.43
CA TYR A 12 -5.97 6.32 6.51
C TYR A 12 -5.82 5.34 7.65
N VAL A 13 -5.12 4.25 7.38
CA VAL A 13 -4.83 3.26 8.40
C VAL A 13 -3.33 3.04 8.44
N LYS A 14 -2.83 2.72 9.62
CA LYS A 14 -1.40 2.53 9.81
C LYS A 14 -1.03 1.12 9.41
N LYS A 15 -0.02 0.99 8.58
CA LYS A 15 0.45 -0.30 8.12
C LYS A 15 1.96 -0.30 8.09
N ILE A 16 2.55 -1.49 8.11
CA ILE A 16 3.98 -1.64 7.96
C ILE A 16 4.25 -1.90 6.49
N VAL A 17 4.99 -0.98 5.87
CA VAL A 17 5.34 -1.11 4.47
C VAL A 17 6.71 -1.77 4.38
N MET A 18 6.74 -2.91 3.73
CA MET A 18 7.95 -3.71 3.64
C MET A 18 8.81 -3.29 2.46
N GLY A 19 8.23 -2.69 1.47
CA GLY A 19 8.98 -2.23 0.31
C GLY A 19 8.04 -1.72 -0.76
N VAL A 20 8.62 -1.24 -1.85
CA VAL A 20 7.86 -0.74 -2.97
C VAL A 20 8.58 -1.14 -4.25
N THR A 21 7.84 -1.47 -5.27
CA THR A 21 8.40 -1.82 -6.57
C THR A 21 7.72 -1.00 -7.64
N ARG A 22 8.37 -0.89 -8.79
CA ARG A 22 7.76 -0.24 -9.93
C ARG A 22 8.20 -0.95 -11.19
N PHE A 23 7.41 -0.78 -12.22
CA PHE A 23 7.79 -1.24 -13.54
C PHE A 23 7.28 -0.24 -14.56
N LYS A 24 8.12 0.14 -15.49
CA LYS A 24 7.73 0.98 -16.60
C LYS A 24 8.44 0.45 -17.82
N GLY A 25 7.68 -0.02 -18.79
CA GLY A 25 8.28 -0.59 -19.99
C GLY A 25 7.19 -1.13 -20.90
N THR A 26 7.63 -1.92 -21.88
CA THR A 26 6.71 -2.47 -22.85
C THR A 26 6.77 -3.99 -22.81
N ILE A 27 5.62 -4.62 -22.69
CA ILE A 27 5.51 -6.07 -22.70
C ILE A 27 4.51 -6.43 -23.77
N ASP A 28 4.95 -7.26 -24.73
CA ASP A 28 4.08 -7.73 -25.82
C ASP A 28 3.40 -6.57 -26.53
N GLY A 29 4.13 -5.50 -26.78
CA GLY A 29 3.59 -4.35 -27.50
C GLY A 29 2.73 -3.42 -26.67
N ASN A 30 2.50 -3.74 -25.41
CA ASN A 30 1.69 -2.90 -24.54
C ASN A 30 2.56 -2.18 -23.53
N GLU A 31 2.31 -0.90 -23.36
CA GLU A 31 3.05 -0.13 -22.38
C GLU A 31 2.51 -0.43 -21.00
N ILE A 32 3.41 -0.72 -20.09
CA ILE A 32 3.06 -1.02 -18.71
C ILE A 32 3.76 0.00 -17.83
N ASP A 33 3.00 0.60 -16.92
CA ASP A 33 3.55 1.60 -16.01
C ASP A 33 2.83 1.42 -14.69
N ASN A 34 3.51 0.85 -13.70
CA ASN A 34 2.84 0.60 -12.44
C ASN A 34 3.77 0.74 -11.26
N CYS A 35 3.16 0.83 -10.10
CA CYS A 35 3.83 0.86 -8.82
C CYS A 35 3.07 -0.06 -7.90
N ASN A 36 3.79 -0.84 -7.11
CA ASN A 36 3.16 -1.74 -6.15
C ASN A 36 3.81 -1.55 -4.80
N VAL A 37 3.01 -1.57 -3.76
CA VAL A 37 3.49 -1.42 -2.39
C VAL A 37 3.32 -2.74 -1.69
N LEU A 38 4.38 -3.17 -1.02
CA LEU A 38 4.38 -4.45 -0.31
C LEU A 38 4.11 -4.17 1.16
N ILE A 39 3.01 -4.69 1.66
CA ILE A 39 2.53 -4.37 2.99
C ILE A 39 2.44 -5.64 3.81
N ALA A 40 2.95 -5.59 5.04
CA ALA A 40 2.84 -6.72 5.93
C ALA A 40 1.39 -6.96 6.29
N ALA A 41 0.97 -8.21 6.22
CA ALA A 41 -0.41 -8.56 6.48
C ALA A 41 -0.45 -9.87 7.24
N PRO A 42 -1.35 -10.02 8.22
CA PRO A 42 -1.43 -11.28 8.93
C PRO A 42 -1.91 -12.39 8.00
N LEU A 43 -1.32 -13.55 8.18
CA LEU A 43 -1.77 -14.70 7.42
C LEU A 43 -3.07 -15.21 8.02
N ASN A 44 -4.01 -15.51 7.15
CA ASN A 44 -5.32 -15.99 7.58
C ASN A 44 -5.43 -17.45 7.23
N ASP A 45 -5.42 -18.29 8.25
CA ASP A 45 -5.47 -19.72 7.99
C ASP A 45 -6.44 -20.38 8.96
N SER A 46 -7.62 -20.62 8.49
CA SER A 46 -8.64 -21.22 9.34
C SER A 46 -8.46 -22.72 9.53
N VAL A 47 -7.52 -23.32 8.80
CA VAL A 47 -7.28 -24.76 8.95
C VAL A 47 -5.97 -25.07 9.66
N GLY A 48 -5.27 -24.06 10.13
CA GLY A 48 -4.10 -24.31 10.98
C GLY A 48 -2.80 -24.53 10.25
N ASN A 49 -2.71 -24.14 8.98
CA ASN A 49 -1.51 -24.39 8.20
C ASN A 49 -0.61 -23.18 8.05
N ALA A 50 -0.99 -22.04 8.59
CA ALA A 50 -0.18 -20.83 8.47
C ALA A 50 -0.28 -20.01 9.73
N GLN A 51 0.80 -19.34 10.04
CA GLN A 51 0.85 -18.45 11.19
C GLN A 51 1.74 -17.28 10.82
N GLY A 52 1.50 -16.14 11.47
CA GLY A 52 2.38 -15.00 11.31
C GLY A 52 1.91 -14.05 10.23
N PHE A 53 2.86 -13.47 9.53
CA PHE A 53 2.59 -12.43 8.56
C PHE A 53 3.12 -12.80 7.21
N GLY A 54 2.41 -12.41 6.20
CA GLY A 54 2.88 -12.47 4.83
C GLY A 54 2.99 -11.06 4.29
N ILE A 55 3.18 -10.96 2.98
CA ILE A 55 3.31 -9.66 2.33
C ILE A 55 2.22 -9.57 1.28
N ALA A 56 1.42 -8.51 1.37
CA ALA A 56 0.39 -8.25 0.39
C ALA A 56 0.93 -7.24 -0.61
N LYS A 57 0.73 -7.49 -1.88
CA LYS A 57 1.16 -6.60 -2.93
C LYS A 57 -0.05 -5.81 -3.38
N VAL A 58 0.00 -4.49 -3.23
CA VAL A 58 -1.13 -3.63 -3.50
C VAL A 58 -0.74 -2.62 -4.55
N ALA A 59 -1.54 -2.50 -5.59
CA ALA A 59 -1.27 -1.57 -6.68
C ALA A 59 -1.41 -0.13 -6.20
N PHE A 60 -0.52 0.73 -6.68
CA PHE A 60 -0.54 2.14 -6.31
C PHE A 60 -0.24 2.99 -7.55
N GLY A 61 -1.17 3.01 -8.46
CA GLY A 61 -1.05 3.85 -9.64
C GLY A 61 0.14 3.52 -10.52
N ASP A 62 0.75 4.54 -11.07
CA ASP A 62 1.86 4.34 -12.01
C ASP A 62 3.21 4.51 -11.30
N SER A 63 4.26 4.38 -12.09
CA SER A 63 5.61 4.35 -11.52
C SER A 63 6.02 5.67 -10.90
N SER A 64 5.33 6.76 -11.20
CA SER A 64 5.68 8.04 -10.59
C SER A 64 5.44 8.02 -9.09
N ASN A 65 4.56 7.15 -8.60
CA ASN A 65 4.32 7.06 -7.17
C ASN A 65 5.48 6.43 -6.42
N PHE A 66 6.38 5.77 -7.13
CA PHE A 66 7.55 5.19 -6.49
C PHE A 66 8.38 6.25 -5.78
N GLU A 67 8.40 7.46 -6.33
CA GLU A 67 9.21 8.52 -5.73
C GLU A 67 8.67 9.01 -4.41
N ARG A 68 7.42 8.71 -4.11
CA ARG A 68 6.86 9.11 -2.82
C ARG A 68 7.51 8.35 -1.67
N PHE A 69 8.30 7.32 -1.99
CA PHE A 69 8.95 6.50 -0.98
C PHE A 69 10.45 6.79 -0.88
N ASN A 70 10.92 7.79 -1.60
CA ASN A 70 12.33 8.13 -1.57
C ASN A 70 12.74 8.57 -0.18
N GLY A 71 13.90 8.14 0.24
CA GLY A 71 14.43 8.53 1.54
C GLY A 71 13.91 7.72 2.70
N LEU A 72 13.04 6.75 2.46
CA LEU A 72 12.50 5.93 3.52
C LEU A 72 13.35 4.68 3.70
N ASN A 73 13.45 4.24 4.93
CA ASN A 73 14.10 2.98 5.25
C ASN A 73 13.04 1.93 5.51
N PHE A 74 13.14 0.82 4.84
CA PHE A 74 12.15 -0.24 4.98
C PHE A 74 12.68 -1.34 5.90
N PRO A 75 11.77 -1.98 6.63
CA PRO A 75 10.34 -1.70 6.69
C PRO A 75 10.05 -0.45 7.52
N CYS A 76 8.96 0.22 7.22
CA CYS A 76 8.61 1.42 7.96
C CYS A 76 7.09 1.49 8.14
N ASP A 77 6.68 2.23 9.17
CA ASP A 77 5.27 2.47 9.41
C ASP A 77 4.82 3.62 8.54
N MET A 78 3.69 3.46 7.90
CA MET A 78 3.10 4.50 7.09
C MET A 78 1.60 4.47 7.26
N GLU A 79 0.96 5.59 6.98
CA GLU A 79 -0.48 5.61 6.88
C GLU A 79 -0.86 5.48 5.42
N VAL A 80 -1.76 4.56 5.15
CA VAL A 80 -2.16 4.28 3.78
C VAL A 80 -3.67 4.35 3.68
N ALA A 81 -4.15 4.76 2.52
CA ALA A 81 -5.56 4.81 2.24
C ALA A 81 -5.86 3.84 1.12
N PHE A 82 -6.78 2.94 1.38
CA PHE A 82 -7.17 1.94 0.40
C PHE A 82 -8.43 2.37 -0.32
N GLN A 83 -8.58 1.88 -1.53
CA GLN A 83 -9.79 2.08 -2.29
C GLN A 83 -10.16 0.75 -2.91
N THR A 84 -11.43 0.38 -2.81
CA THR A 84 -11.92 -0.82 -3.46
C THR A 84 -12.42 -0.44 -4.84
N VAL A 85 -11.94 -1.15 -5.85
CA VAL A 85 -12.41 -0.93 -7.21
C VAL A 85 -13.06 -2.20 -7.70
N THR A 86 -14.08 -2.03 -8.52
CA THR A 86 -14.84 -3.13 -9.07
C THR A 86 -14.73 -3.09 -10.58
N ASN A 87 -14.34 -4.21 -11.18
CA ASN A 87 -14.25 -4.24 -12.63
C ASN A 87 -15.60 -4.59 -13.26
N ALA A 88 -15.64 -4.63 -14.58
CA ALA A 88 -16.90 -4.85 -15.29
C ALA A 88 -17.50 -6.21 -15.01
N SER A 89 -16.69 -7.19 -14.61
CA SER A 89 -17.24 -8.52 -14.31
C SER A 89 -17.65 -8.64 -12.85
N GLY A 90 -17.58 -7.58 -12.08
CA GLY A 90 -18.03 -7.59 -10.70
C GLY A 90 -16.98 -7.99 -9.69
N LYS A 91 -15.75 -8.21 -10.12
CA LYS A 91 -14.70 -8.58 -9.19
C LYS A 91 -14.11 -7.33 -8.54
N GLN A 92 -13.87 -7.44 -7.26
CA GLN A 92 -13.34 -6.33 -6.49
C GLN A 92 -11.90 -6.58 -6.12
N LYS A 93 -11.15 -5.50 -6.03
CA LYS A 93 -9.81 -5.56 -5.49
C LYS A 93 -9.52 -4.25 -4.79
N GLU A 94 -8.56 -4.29 -3.88
CA GLU A 94 -8.14 -3.09 -3.20
C GLU A 94 -6.88 -2.56 -3.81
N ILE A 95 -6.85 -1.25 -4.00
CA ILE A 95 -5.65 -0.54 -4.44
C ILE A 95 -5.36 0.54 -3.44
N LEU A 96 -4.17 1.10 -3.52
CA LEU A 96 -3.84 2.24 -2.68
C LEU A 96 -4.26 3.52 -3.38
N LYS A 97 -4.88 4.39 -2.63
CA LYS A 97 -5.26 5.69 -3.12
C LYS A 97 -4.23 6.73 -2.73
N ASP A 98 -3.64 6.59 -1.56
CA ASP A 98 -2.67 7.56 -1.08
C ASP A 98 -1.86 6.94 0.03
N VAL A 99 -0.70 7.52 0.29
CA VAL A 99 0.14 7.11 1.40
C VAL A 99 0.69 8.36 2.06
N ARG A 100 0.95 8.25 3.36
CA ARG A 100 1.55 9.34 4.11
C ARG A 100 2.67 8.78 4.97
N VAL A 101 3.78 9.48 4.98
CA VAL A 101 4.90 9.11 5.83
C VAL A 101 4.60 9.57 7.25
N LEU A 102 4.74 8.64 8.19
CA LEU A 102 4.55 9.01 9.58
C LEU A 102 5.79 9.73 10.07
N LYS A 103 5.58 10.85 10.73
CA LYS A 103 6.70 11.59 11.27
C LYS A 103 7.13 10.93 12.56
N PRO A 104 8.40 10.60 12.67
CA PRO A 104 8.86 10.00 13.92
C PRO A 104 8.86 11.06 15.01
N THR A 105 8.55 10.63 16.22
CA THR A 105 8.74 11.50 17.35
C THR A 105 10.22 11.57 17.62
N PRO A 106 10.70 12.58 18.31
CA PRO A 106 12.13 12.68 18.62
C PRO A 106 12.66 11.43 19.32
N ALA A 107 11.91 10.90 20.25
CA ALA A 107 12.38 9.72 20.94
C ALA A 107 12.43 8.52 20.00
N ALA A 108 11.43 8.38 19.17
CA ALA A 108 11.42 7.29 18.23
C ALA A 108 12.55 7.45 17.22
N THR A 109 12.83 8.67 16.85
CA THR A 109 13.91 8.89 15.91
C THR A 109 15.22 8.41 16.49
N ALA A 110 15.46 8.74 17.73
CA ALA A 110 16.70 8.33 18.36
C ALA A 110 16.79 6.83 18.42
N SER A 111 15.70 6.19 18.76
CA SER A 111 15.76 4.75 18.90
C SER A 111 15.85 4.08 17.54
N SER A 112 15.31 4.71 16.57
CA SER A 112 15.28 4.01 15.31
C SER A 112 16.62 4.03 14.66
N LYS A 113 17.42 4.77 15.20
CA LYS A 113 18.58 4.80 14.66
C LYS A 113 19.05 3.70 14.65
N GLY A 114 18.86 3.35 15.19
CA GLY A 114 19.37 2.04 15.11
C GLY A 114 18.70 1.38 14.00
#